data_12cd1da18a2efd11428d72dd39e65a18
#
_entry.id   12cd1da18a2efd11428d72dd39e65a18
#
_cell.length_a   1.000
_cell.length_b   1.000
_cell.length_c   1.000
_cell.angle_alpha   90.00
_cell.angle_beta   90.00
_cell.angle_gamma   90.00
#
_symmetry.space_group_name_H-M   'P 1'
#
loop_
_entity.id
_entity.type
_entity.pdbx_description
1 polymer ?
#
loop_
_entity_poly.entity_id
_entity_poly.type
_entity_poly.pdbx_seq_one_letter_code
_entity_poly.pdbx_strand_id
1 'polypeptide(L)'
;MIEQDEFLPNDLSVPSRVYIPRKKFDLAISLEVAEHLPEEVASDFVAKLTSTSDIVLFSAAIPYQGGHGHVNENWLEYWIQKFNDHSFKLLDIIRQEIWDSPEVAWWYKQNIVVFIKSHDDSKFNFEDGFQHSIIHPHQFLTAVHRNKVKVSRNLNEDIIYSSNL
;
A
#
# COMPACT_ATOMS: atom_id res chain seq x y z
N MET A 1 8.66 -14.76 17.77
CA MET A 1 7.70 -15.82 17.37
C MET A 1 6.37 -15.37 17.96
N ILE A 2 5.28 -15.38 17.19
CA ILE A 2 3.94 -15.02 17.69
C ILE A 2 3.42 -16.24 18.44
N GLU A 3 2.88 -16.05 19.66
CA GLU A 3 2.27 -17.13 20.42
C GLU A 3 0.97 -17.59 19.74
N GLN A 4 0.58 -18.84 19.93
CA GLN A 4 -0.55 -19.42 19.17
C GLN A 4 -1.88 -18.75 19.50
N ASP A 5 -2.06 -18.21 20.69
CA ASP A 5 -3.23 -17.47 21.13
C ASP A 5 -3.25 -15.99 20.64
N GLU A 6 -2.12 -15.50 20.15
CA GLU A 6 -2.01 -14.19 19.51
C GLU A 6 -2.33 -14.24 18.00
N PHE A 7 -2.39 -15.43 17.41
CA PHE A 7 -2.73 -15.61 16.01
C PHE A 7 -4.23 -15.86 15.82
N LEU A 8 -4.89 -14.92 15.16
CA LEU A 8 -6.31 -15.00 14.82
C LEU A 8 -6.45 -15.19 13.30
N PRO A 9 -6.70 -16.41 12.81
CA PRO A 9 -6.86 -16.64 11.38
C PRO A 9 -8.14 -15.99 10.88
N ASN A 10 -7.99 -15.03 9.96
CA ASN A 10 -9.09 -14.32 9.32
C ASN A 10 -8.91 -14.31 7.81
N ASP A 11 -9.98 -14.49 7.08
CA ASP A 11 -10.04 -14.20 5.65
C ASP A 11 -10.46 -12.74 5.47
N LEU A 12 -9.48 -11.90 5.11
CA LEU A 12 -9.68 -10.46 4.96
C LEU A 12 -10.51 -10.11 3.72
N SER A 13 -10.68 -11.05 2.77
CA SER A 13 -11.55 -10.86 1.60
C SER A 13 -13.04 -10.98 1.94
N VAL A 14 -13.37 -11.43 3.15
CA VAL A 14 -14.75 -11.55 3.66
C VAL A 14 -14.91 -10.71 4.93
N PRO A 15 -15.04 -9.38 4.83
CA PRO A 15 -15.00 -8.46 5.99
C PRO A 15 -15.99 -8.78 7.09
N SER A 16 -17.18 -9.30 6.74
CA SER A 16 -18.21 -9.69 7.73
C SER A 16 -17.80 -10.82 8.66
N ARG A 17 -16.76 -11.60 8.29
CA ARG A 17 -16.22 -12.72 9.08
C ARG A 17 -14.94 -12.37 9.83
N VAL A 18 -14.37 -11.19 9.58
CA VAL A 18 -13.14 -10.77 10.24
C VAL A 18 -13.43 -10.45 11.69
N TYR A 19 -12.91 -11.28 12.58
CA TYR A 19 -12.95 -11.02 14.02
C TYR A 19 -11.80 -10.10 14.41
N ILE A 20 -12.12 -9.02 15.11
CA ILE A 20 -11.16 -8.11 15.70
C ILE A 20 -11.43 -8.07 17.21
N PRO A 21 -10.41 -8.30 18.05
CA PRO A 21 -10.57 -8.15 19.50
C PRO A 21 -11.07 -6.74 19.85
N ARG A 22 -11.95 -6.63 20.82
CA ARG A 22 -12.40 -5.34 21.36
C ARG A 22 -11.33 -4.66 22.21
N LYS A 23 -10.12 -4.56 21.65
CA LYS A 23 -8.95 -3.98 22.32
C LYS A 23 -8.30 -3.02 21.34
N LYS A 24 -7.93 -1.85 21.83
CA LYS A 24 -7.04 -0.95 21.07
C LYS A 24 -5.61 -1.39 21.25
N PHE A 25 -4.87 -1.34 20.16
CA PHE A 25 -3.43 -1.56 20.12
C PHE A 25 -2.72 -0.22 19.90
N ASP A 26 -1.46 -0.15 20.28
CA ASP A 26 -0.66 1.07 20.09
C ASP A 26 -0.37 1.32 18.60
N LEU A 27 -0.28 0.26 17.80
CA LEU A 27 -0.01 0.31 16.38
C LEU A 27 -0.73 -0.82 15.65
N ALA A 28 -1.38 -0.51 14.53
CA ALA A 28 -1.80 -1.49 13.54
C ALA A 28 -0.82 -1.48 12.36
N ILE A 29 -0.48 -2.66 11.84
CA ILE A 29 0.46 -2.80 10.73
C ILE A 29 -0.20 -3.58 9.60
N SER A 30 -0.17 -3.03 8.38
CA SER A 30 -0.59 -3.69 7.15
C SER A 30 0.38 -3.29 6.03
N LEU A 31 1.27 -4.20 5.67
CA LEU A 31 2.33 -3.95 4.69
C LEU A 31 2.22 -4.93 3.52
N GLU A 32 1.97 -4.40 2.31
CA GLU A 32 1.81 -5.17 1.06
C GLU A 32 0.73 -6.27 1.21
N VAL A 33 -0.45 -5.87 1.69
CA VAL A 33 -1.61 -6.75 1.90
C VAL A 33 -2.83 -6.26 1.13
N ALA A 34 -3.08 -4.97 1.13
CA ALA A 34 -4.32 -4.38 0.63
C ALA A 34 -4.50 -4.57 -0.90
N GLU A 35 -3.42 -4.67 -1.66
CA GLU A 35 -3.41 -4.95 -3.10
C GLU A 35 -3.85 -6.38 -3.46
N HIS A 36 -3.83 -7.29 -2.50
CA HIS A 36 -4.32 -8.67 -2.68
C HIS A 36 -5.82 -8.80 -2.39
N LEU A 37 -6.44 -7.77 -1.84
CA LEU A 37 -7.86 -7.77 -1.52
C LEU A 37 -8.66 -7.17 -2.68
N PRO A 38 -9.85 -7.72 -3.02
CA PRO A 38 -10.73 -7.12 -4.00
C PRO A 38 -11.08 -5.66 -3.66
N GLU A 39 -11.22 -4.82 -4.68
CA GLU A 39 -11.47 -3.39 -4.49
C GLU A 39 -12.72 -3.11 -3.65
N GLU A 40 -13.77 -3.91 -3.82
CA GLU A 40 -15.05 -3.80 -3.12
C GLU A 40 -14.94 -3.96 -1.60
N VAL A 41 -13.90 -4.64 -1.09
CA VAL A 41 -13.69 -4.81 0.35
C VAL A 41 -12.68 -3.81 0.94
N ALA A 42 -12.06 -2.97 0.12
CA ALA A 42 -10.98 -2.07 0.55
C ALA A 42 -11.43 -1.08 1.65
N SER A 43 -12.65 -0.55 1.54
CA SER A 43 -13.18 0.37 2.56
C SER A 43 -13.43 -0.34 3.90
N ASP A 44 -13.99 -1.54 3.87
CA ASP A 44 -14.19 -2.36 5.07
C ASP A 44 -12.85 -2.77 5.70
N PHE A 45 -11.85 -3.07 4.89
CA PHE A 45 -10.51 -3.37 5.37
C PHE A 45 -9.88 -2.19 6.11
N VAL A 46 -9.93 -0.98 5.54
CA VAL A 46 -9.46 0.24 6.21
C VAL A 46 -10.25 0.52 7.48
N ALA A 47 -11.60 0.35 7.46
CA ALA A 47 -12.43 0.47 8.65
C ALA A 47 -11.98 -0.48 9.78
N LYS A 48 -11.59 -1.71 9.44
CA LYS A 48 -11.05 -2.66 10.42
C LYS A 48 -9.73 -2.18 11.01
N LEU A 49 -8.75 -1.78 10.18
CA LEU A 49 -7.46 -1.25 10.65
C LEU A 49 -7.66 -0.05 11.60
N THR A 50 -8.44 0.93 11.18
CA THR A 50 -8.70 2.16 11.95
C THR A 50 -9.50 1.91 13.24
N SER A 51 -10.25 0.80 13.32
CA SER A 51 -10.94 0.38 14.53
C SER A 51 -9.99 -0.21 15.57
N THR A 52 -8.85 -0.76 15.17
CA THR A 52 -7.90 -1.46 16.06
C THR A 52 -6.87 -0.55 16.71
N SER A 53 -6.46 0.52 16.02
CA SER A 53 -5.44 1.45 16.52
C SER A 53 -5.71 2.86 16.03
N ASP A 54 -5.17 3.84 16.73
CA ASP A 54 -5.17 5.24 16.29
C ASP A 54 -3.92 5.60 15.45
N ILE A 55 -2.99 4.64 15.29
CA ILE A 55 -1.81 4.74 14.42
C ILE A 55 -1.76 3.50 13.54
N VAL A 56 -1.68 3.70 12.23
CA VAL A 56 -1.60 2.62 11.25
C VAL A 56 -0.35 2.79 10.38
N LEU A 57 0.55 1.81 10.41
CA LEU A 57 1.65 1.67 9.46
C LEU A 57 1.12 0.89 8.25
N PHE A 58 1.16 1.51 7.09
CA PHE A 58 0.50 0.99 5.90
C PHE A 58 1.42 1.01 4.68
N SER A 59 1.34 -0.02 3.85
CA SER A 59 1.81 0.01 2.47
C SER A 59 0.91 -0.84 1.58
N ALA A 60 0.80 -0.46 0.33
CA ALA A 60 0.14 -1.23 -0.71
C ALA A 60 0.77 -0.93 -2.07
N ALA A 61 0.78 -1.92 -2.97
CA ALA A 61 1.36 -1.81 -4.29
C ALA A 61 0.64 -0.75 -5.14
N ILE A 62 1.44 0.10 -5.78
CA ILE A 62 0.94 1.07 -6.77
C ILE A 62 0.73 0.40 -8.15
N PRO A 63 -0.04 1.03 -9.06
CA PRO A 63 -0.26 0.51 -10.40
C PRO A 63 1.07 0.17 -11.13
N TYR A 64 1.07 -0.98 -11.80
CA TYR A 64 2.23 -1.55 -12.52
C TYR A 64 3.41 -1.99 -11.63
N GLN A 65 3.27 -2.02 -10.31
CA GLN A 65 4.27 -2.63 -9.43
C GLN A 65 4.41 -4.11 -9.76
N GLY A 66 3.30 -4.77 -9.97
CA GLY A 66 3.24 -6.20 -10.22
C GLY A 66 3.61 -7.01 -9.00
N GLY A 67 3.11 -8.20 -8.95
CA GLY A 67 3.28 -9.17 -7.89
C GLY A 67 2.37 -10.36 -8.16
N HIS A 68 2.52 -11.40 -7.37
CA HIS A 68 1.66 -12.56 -7.48
C HIS A 68 0.34 -12.28 -6.76
N GLY A 69 -0.79 -12.36 -7.47
CA GLY A 69 -2.11 -12.21 -6.85
C GLY A 69 -2.51 -10.77 -6.53
N HIS A 70 -1.86 -9.76 -7.11
CA HIS A 70 -2.32 -8.39 -7.02
C HIS A 70 -3.58 -8.21 -7.85
N VAL A 71 -4.65 -7.77 -7.23
CA VAL A 71 -5.97 -7.53 -7.83
C VAL A 71 -6.45 -6.09 -7.65
N ASN A 72 -5.77 -5.31 -6.80
CA ASN A 72 -6.17 -3.96 -6.41
C ASN A 72 -4.95 -3.03 -6.21
N GLU A 73 -4.11 -2.91 -7.25
CA GLU A 73 -3.02 -1.94 -7.25
C GLU A 73 -3.59 -0.53 -7.43
N ASN A 74 -3.42 0.32 -6.44
CA ASN A 74 -3.94 1.68 -6.45
C ASN A 74 -2.90 2.70 -5.99
N TRP A 75 -3.08 3.95 -6.47
CA TRP A 75 -2.27 5.07 -6.04
C TRP A 75 -2.50 5.39 -4.55
N LEU A 76 -1.52 6.01 -3.90
CA LEU A 76 -1.62 6.36 -2.48
C LEU A 76 -2.84 7.23 -2.18
N GLU A 77 -3.22 8.11 -3.10
CA GLU A 77 -4.38 9.01 -2.98
C GLU A 77 -5.69 8.25 -2.77
N TYR A 78 -5.85 7.10 -3.38
CA TYR A 78 -7.01 6.22 -3.17
C TYR A 78 -7.09 5.73 -1.71
N TRP A 79 -5.96 5.35 -1.14
CA TRP A 79 -5.89 4.92 0.26
C TRP A 79 -6.07 6.10 1.22
N ILE A 80 -5.43 7.27 0.92
CA ILE A 80 -5.61 8.51 1.70
C ILE A 80 -7.09 8.82 1.87
N GLN A 81 -7.87 8.77 0.78
CA GLN A 81 -9.30 9.06 0.85
C GLN A 81 -10.02 8.10 1.80
N LYS A 82 -9.75 6.79 1.71
CA LYS A 82 -10.37 5.79 2.59
C LYS A 82 -10.00 5.99 4.07
N PHE A 83 -8.77 6.34 4.36
CA PHE A 83 -8.35 6.67 5.72
C PHE A 83 -8.98 7.97 6.24
N ASN A 84 -9.12 8.99 5.37
CA ASN A 84 -9.78 10.25 5.71
C ASN A 84 -11.24 10.06 6.11
N ASP A 85 -11.96 9.11 5.48
CA ASP A 85 -13.35 8.75 5.83
C ASP A 85 -13.48 8.28 7.29
N HIS A 86 -12.37 7.86 7.91
CA HIS A 86 -12.28 7.46 9.31
C HIS A 86 -11.56 8.48 10.21
N SER A 87 -11.39 9.72 9.75
CA SER A 87 -10.68 10.80 10.46
C SER A 87 -9.19 10.48 10.72
N PHE A 88 -8.55 9.74 9.82
CA PHE A 88 -7.11 9.53 9.82
C PHE A 88 -6.46 10.42 8.78
N LYS A 89 -5.29 10.95 9.08
CA LYS A 89 -4.48 11.76 8.18
C LYS A 89 -3.15 11.07 7.88
N LEU A 90 -2.68 11.26 6.66
CA LEU A 90 -1.35 10.81 6.24
C LEU A 90 -0.27 11.57 7.00
N LEU A 91 0.72 10.83 7.49
CA LEU A 91 1.98 11.34 8.04
C LEU A 91 3.13 10.58 7.37
N ASP A 92 3.78 11.22 6.39
CA ASP A 92 4.82 10.60 5.60
C ASP A 92 6.22 10.94 6.13
N ILE A 93 6.57 10.33 7.24
CA ILE A 93 7.85 10.55 7.91
C ILE A 93 8.84 9.40 7.70
N ILE A 94 8.43 8.30 7.04
CA ILE A 94 9.26 7.10 6.92
C ILE A 94 9.96 7.06 5.57
N ARG A 95 9.26 7.35 4.46
CA ARG A 95 9.80 7.16 3.11
C ARG A 95 11.10 7.91 2.88
N GLN A 96 11.20 9.15 3.35
CA GLN A 96 12.42 9.95 3.21
C GLN A 96 13.61 9.35 3.96
N GLU A 97 13.38 8.85 5.17
CA GLU A 97 14.43 8.27 6.02
C GLU A 97 15.02 6.98 5.45
N ILE A 98 14.20 6.18 4.77
CA ILE A 98 14.62 4.88 4.26
C ILE A 98 14.93 4.88 2.75
N TRP A 99 14.73 6.02 2.05
CA TRP A 99 14.80 6.09 0.59
C TRP A 99 16.09 5.54 0.00
N ASP A 100 17.22 5.91 0.59
CA ASP A 100 18.55 5.51 0.12
C ASP A 100 19.11 4.27 0.84
N SER A 101 18.37 3.67 1.78
CA SER A 101 18.83 2.51 2.54
C SER A 101 18.97 1.28 1.63
N PRO A 102 20.16 0.66 1.50
CA PRO A 102 20.34 -0.55 0.68
C PRO A 102 19.67 -1.79 1.30
N GLU A 103 19.34 -1.76 2.58
CA GLU A 103 18.77 -2.89 3.33
C GLU A 103 17.25 -2.97 3.21
N VAL A 104 16.60 -1.87 2.80
CA VAL A 104 15.15 -1.81 2.65
C VAL A 104 14.75 -2.10 1.20
N ALA A 105 13.82 -3.01 1.00
CA ALA A 105 13.30 -3.32 -0.32
C ALA A 105 12.62 -2.09 -0.93
N TRP A 106 12.83 -1.86 -2.24
CA TRP A 106 12.41 -0.65 -2.95
C TRP A 106 10.90 -0.38 -2.88
N TRP A 107 10.07 -1.41 -2.80
CA TRP A 107 8.62 -1.23 -2.66
C TRP A 107 8.21 -0.64 -1.32
N TYR A 108 8.89 -0.99 -0.22
CA TYR A 108 8.65 -0.31 1.06
C TYR A 108 9.10 1.16 1.02
N LYS A 109 10.26 1.46 0.42
CA LYS A 109 10.72 2.84 0.24
C LYS A 109 9.70 3.69 -0.50
N GLN A 110 8.97 3.08 -1.43
CA GLN A 110 7.98 3.73 -2.26
C GLN A 110 6.62 3.87 -1.57
N ASN A 111 6.16 2.80 -0.88
CA ASN A 111 4.77 2.64 -0.51
C ASN A 111 4.48 2.87 0.98
N ILE A 112 5.51 2.74 1.87
CA ILE A 112 5.27 2.73 3.32
C ILE A 112 4.96 4.12 3.84
N VAL A 113 3.84 4.24 4.55
CA VAL A 113 3.37 5.49 5.14
C VAL A 113 2.73 5.23 6.51
N VAL A 114 2.54 6.29 7.29
CA VAL A 114 1.79 6.24 8.53
C VAL A 114 0.49 7.01 8.37
N PHE A 115 -0.59 6.44 8.89
CA PHE A 115 -1.86 7.14 9.07
C PHE A 115 -2.13 7.30 10.55
N ILE A 116 -2.48 8.51 10.98
CA ILE A 116 -2.75 8.84 12.38
C ILE A 116 -4.14 9.40 12.50
N LYS A 117 -4.88 8.94 13.52
CA LYS A 117 -6.19 9.48 13.84
C LYS A 117 -6.06 10.92 14.30
N SER A 118 -6.74 11.81 13.60
CA SER A 118 -6.75 13.24 13.91
C SER A 118 -7.66 13.50 15.12
N HIS A 119 -7.04 13.62 16.29
CA HIS A 119 -7.72 14.11 17.51
C HIS A 119 -7.40 15.57 17.78
N ASP A 120 -6.21 16.02 17.36
CA ASP A 120 -5.70 17.37 17.53
C ASP A 120 -4.65 17.62 16.46
N ASP A 121 -4.99 18.40 15.45
CA ASP A 121 -4.13 18.75 14.32
C ASP A 121 -2.87 19.52 14.73
N SER A 122 -2.78 19.99 15.99
CA SER A 122 -1.64 20.78 16.46
C SER A 122 -0.39 19.97 16.79
N LYS A 123 -0.50 18.64 16.94
CA LYS A 123 0.61 17.79 17.41
C LYS A 123 1.55 17.30 16.31
N PHE A 124 1.10 17.28 15.07
CA PHE A 124 1.85 16.76 13.94
C PHE A 124 1.83 17.75 12.79
N ASN A 125 2.97 17.95 12.14
CA ASN A 125 3.03 18.66 10.89
C ASN A 125 2.70 17.68 9.75
N PHE A 126 1.45 17.63 9.33
CA PHE A 126 0.98 16.76 8.25
C PHE A 126 1.44 17.19 6.86
N GLU A 127 2.14 18.32 6.74
CA GLU A 127 2.70 18.79 5.47
C GLU A 127 4.14 18.29 5.25
N ASP A 128 4.76 17.66 6.25
CA ASP A 128 6.09 17.08 6.11
C ASP A 128 6.03 15.79 5.27
N GLY A 129 7.03 15.61 4.43
CA GLY A 129 7.17 14.43 3.59
C GLY A 129 6.46 14.51 2.22
N PHE A 130 6.38 13.38 1.56
CA PHE A 130 5.74 13.25 0.25
C PHE A 130 4.25 12.98 0.42
N GLN A 131 3.41 14.00 0.41
CA GLN A 131 1.96 13.88 0.62
C GLN A 131 1.19 13.24 -0.55
N HIS A 132 1.88 12.53 -1.44
CA HIS A 132 1.31 11.94 -2.66
C HIS A 132 2.09 10.72 -3.11
N SER A 133 1.61 10.07 -4.14
CA SER A 133 2.29 8.95 -4.79
C SER A 133 3.67 9.36 -5.32
N ILE A 134 4.65 8.52 -5.06
CA ILE A 134 6.00 8.62 -5.62
C ILE A 134 6.35 7.31 -6.30
N ILE A 135 7.26 7.37 -7.26
CA ILE A 135 7.73 6.18 -7.98
C ILE A 135 9.23 6.02 -7.75
N HIS A 136 9.60 4.92 -7.14
CA HIS A 136 11.00 4.59 -6.96
C HIS A 136 11.64 4.26 -8.33
N PRO A 137 12.87 4.73 -8.65
CA PRO A 137 13.54 4.48 -9.92
C PRO A 137 13.56 2.99 -10.32
N HIS A 138 13.71 2.09 -9.37
CA HIS A 138 13.68 0.64 -9.61
C HIS A 138 12.33 0.18 -10.17
N GLN A 139 11.22 0.67 -9.63
CA GLN A 139 9.87 0.41 -10.16
C GLN A 139 9.75 0.84 -11.62
N PHE A 140 10.14 2.08 -11.92
CA PHE A 140 10.09 2.62 -13.26
C PHE A 140 10.89 1.75 -14.25
N LEU A 141 12.14 1.44 -13.92
CA LEU A 141 13.01 0.61 -14.76
C LEU A 141 12.44 -0.80 -14.96
N THR A 142 11.87 -1.40 -13.92
CA THR A 142 11.24 -2.72 -14.01
C THR A 142 10.01 -2.70 -14.92
N ALA A 143 9.15 -1.70 -14.81
CA ALA A 143 7.97 -1.55 -15.66
C ALA A 143 8.35 -1.34 -17.14
N VAL A 144 9.35 -0.48 -17.40
CA VAL A 144 9.88 -0.26 -18.76
C VAL A 144 10.49 -1.53 -19.34
N HIS A 145 11.26 -2.29 -18.55
CA HIS A 145 11.86 -3.54 -18.98
C HIS A 145 10.80 -4.60 -19.33
N ARG A 146 9.79 -4.77 -18.48
CA ARG A 146 8.67 -5.69 -18.73
C ARG A 146 7.93 -5.35 -20.02
N ASN A 147 7.71 -4.07 -20.30
CA ASN A 147 7.06 -3.63 -21.52
C ASN A 147 7.93 -3.88 -22.77
N LYS A 148 9.22 -3.61 -22.71
CA LYS A 148 10.17 -3.92 -23.81
C LYS A 148 10.20 -5.42 -24.13
N VAL A 149 10.20 -6.28 -23.10
CA VAL A 149 10.17 -7.74 -23.30
C VAL A 149 8.85 -8.20 -23.91
N LYS A 150 7.70 -7.61 -23.51
CA LYS A 150 6.41 -7.89 -24.15
C LYS A 150 6.40 -7.48 -25.63
N VAL A 151 6.89 -6.29 -25.94
CA VAL A 151 6.97 -5.78 -27.32
C VAL A 151 7.89 -6.67 -28.17
N SER A 152 9.05 -7.08 -27.66
CA SER A 152 9.96 -7.96 -28.43
C SER A 152 9.40 -9.38 -28.64
N ARG A 153 8.61 -9.92 -27.72
CA ARG A 153 7.90 -11.20 -27.92
C ARG A 153 6.81 -11.08 -28.98
N ASN A 154 6.03 -10.01 -28.95
CA ASN A 154 4.99 -9.77 -29.94
C ASN A 154 5.58 -9.52 -31.34
N LEU A 155 6.74 -8.88 -31.43
CA LEU A 155 7.46 -8.68 -32.72
C LEU A 155 7.99 -9.98 -33.32
N ASN A 156 8.21 -11.02 -32.53
CA ASN A 156 8.59 -12.35 -33.04
C ASN A 156 7.39 -13.21 -33.45
N GLU A 157 6.18 -12.86 -33.00
CA GLU A 157 4.94 -13.54 -33.37
C GLU A 157 4.15 -12.80 -34.42
N ASP A 158 4.27 -11.44 -34.49
CA ASP A 158 3.60 -10.62 -35.52
C ASP A 158 4.48 -9.42 -35.91
N ILE A 159 4.94 -9.40 -37.17
CA ILE A 159 5.65 -8.27 -37.77
C ILE A 159 4.69 -7.11 -38.11
N ILE A 160 3.80 -6.73 -37.19
CA ILE A 160 2.87 -5.64 -37.48
C ILE A 160 2.63 -4.80 -36.19
N TYR A 161 3.62 -4.09 -35.68
CA TYR A 161 3.40 -2.88 -34.86
C TYR A 161 4.69 -2.10 -34.68
N SER A 162 5.22 -1.56 -35.78
CA SER A 162 6.28 -0.57 -35.70
C SER A 162 6.03 0.58 -36.65
N SER A 163 5.00 1.35 -36.40
CA SER A 163 4.91 2.67 -37.00
C SER A 163 3.80 3.45 -36.33
N ASN A 164 4.07 3.94 -35.13
CA ASN A 164 3.41 5.13 -34.59
C ASN A 164 3.92 5.36 -33.15
N LEU A 165 5.07 5.97 -33.08
CA LEU A 165 5.49 6.90 -32.02
C LEU A 165 6.30 7.98 -32.68
#